data_3555778cafdd30aa194c819e6a14e9f7
#
_entry.id   3555778cafdd30aa194c819e6a14e9f7
#
_cell.length_a   1.000
_cell.length_b   1.000
_cell.length_c   1.000
_cell.angle_alpha   90.00
_cell.angle_beta   90.00
_cell.angle_gamma   90.00
#
_symmetry.space_group_name_H-M   'P 1'
#
loop_
_entity.id
_entity.type
_entity.pdbx_description
1 polymer ?
#
loop_
_entity_poly.entity_id
_entity_poly.type
_entity_poly.pdbx_seq_one_letter_code
_entity_poly.pdbx_strand_id
1 'polypeptide(L)'
;MNFGVVPVENSSEGVVNATLNSLADEDIKICGETYLAIHHQLGSAKKFKLADAQTIASHPQALGQCSKWLDANLPNAKREATSSTAEAAKLSKSQPKTLCIVSSLAISKYKLHHYHKNIEDSSFNNTRFLIIGNIEIDQTKQDKTSFLIQTDNQPGSLIKILEPFNKRKINLERIETRPSRESLNAHNFFIDSTCLLYTSDAADEEDS
;
A
#
# COMPACT_ATOMS: atom_id res chain seq x y z
N MET A 1 -7.15 -23.12 -8.18
CA MET A 1 -7.55 -22.06 -7.24
C MET A 1 -6.69 -20.85 -7.56
N ASN A 2 -7.28 -19.72 -7.95
CA ASN A 2 -6.53 -18.54 -8.37
C ASN A 2 -6.66 -17.47 -7.28
N PHE A 3 -5.51 -17.02 -6.77
CA PHE A 3 -5.43 -15.91 -5.82
C PHE A 3 -4.72 -14.74 -6.48
N GLY A 4 -5.14 -13.53 -6.08
CA GLY A 4 -4.44 -12.30 -6.36
C GLY A 4 -3.93 -11.66 -5.07
N VAL A 5 -2.84 -10.92 -5.17
CA VAL A 5 -2.32 -10.08 -4.08
C VAL A 5 -2.23 -8.66 -4.61
N VAL A 6 -2.97 -7.75 -3.99
CA VAL A 6 -3.07 -6.35 -4.45
C VAL A 6 -2.77 -5.38 -3.33
N PRO A 7 -1.98 -4.32 -3.56
CA PRO A 7 -1.74 -3.29 -2.53
C PRO A 7 -3.00 -2.46 -2.35
N VAL A 8 -3.37 -2.15 -1.11
CA VAL A 8 -4.54 -1.31 -0.80
C VAL A 8 -4.17 -0.01 -0.10
N GLU A 9 -3.08 -0.03 0.65
CA GLU A 9 -2.65 1.12 1.43
C GLU A 9 -1.14 1.07 1.69
N ASN A 10 -0.51 2.23 1.68
CA ASN A 10 0.86 2.42 2.14
C ASN A 10 0.90 3.50 3.21
N SER A 11 1.62 3.28 4.31
CA SER A 11 1.65 4.20 5.45
C SER A 11 2.25 5.59 5.12
N SER A 12 3.03 5.69 4.04
CA SER A 12 3.64 6.95 3.59
C SER A 12 2.87 7.65 2.47
N GLU A 13 2.18 6.88 1.61
CA GLU A 13 1.53 7.37 0.38
C GLU A 13 0.00 7.40 0.51
N GLY A 14 -0.53 6.70 1.52
CA GLY A 14 -1.97 6.55 1.69
C GLY A 14 -2.55 5.45 0.82
N VAL A 15 -3.76 5.67 0.34
CA VAL A 15 -4.61 4.67 -0.30
C VAL A 15 -4.24 4.42 -1.76
N VAL A 16 -4.24 3.15 -2.17
CA VAL A 16 -4.07 2.74 -3.57
C VAL A 16 -5.40 2.81 -4.30
N ASN A 17 -5.66 3.94 -4.90
CA ASN A 17 -6.93 4.27 -5.54
C ASN A 17 -7.38 3.28 -6.62
N ALA A 18 -6.44 2.75 -7.41
CA ALA A 18 -6.73 1.77 -8.45
C ALA A 18 -7.34 0.50 -7.87
N THR A 19 -6.80 0.01 -6.74
CA THR A 19 -7.32 -1.19 -6.06
C THR A 19 -8.73 -0.98 -5.53
N LEU A 20 -9.01 0.16 -4.86
CA LEU A 20 -10.35 0.44 -4.36
C LEU A 20 -11.38 0.54 -5.48
N ASN A 21 -11.01 1.15 -6.61
CA ASN A 21 -11.89 1.23 -7.77
C ASN A 21 -12.23 -0.16 -8.30
N SER A 22 -11.22 -1.04 -8.47
CA SER A 22 -11.45 -2.40 -8.95
C SER A 22 -12.28 -3.24 -7.98
N LEU A 23 -12.11 -3.04 -6.66
CA LEU A 23 -12.96 -3.71 -5.65
C LEU A 23 -14.41 -3.21 -5.66
N ALA A 24 -14.66 -1.98 -6.12
CA ALA A 24 -16.02 -1.44 -6.28
C ALA A 24 -16.70 -1.93 -7.57
N ASP A 25 -15.90 -2.10 -8.63
CA ASP A 25 -16.41 -2.39 -9.98
C ASP A 25 -16.59 -3.91 -10.23
N GLU A 26 -15.93 -4.78 -9.43
CA GLU A 26 -15.84 -6.22 -9.68
C GLU A 26 -16.33 -7.04 -8.47
N ASP A 27 -17.00 -8.15 -8.72
CA ASP A 27 -17.41 -9.11 -7.66
C ASP A 27 -16.20 -9.95 -7.19
N ILE A 28 -15.31 -9.32 -6.43
CA ILE A 28 -14.09 -9.92 -5.92
C ILE A 28 -14.17 -10.05 -4.40
N LYS A 29 -13.93 -11.26 -3.89
CA LYS A 29 -13.89 -11.50 -2.44
C LYS A 29 -12.49 -11.26 -1.89
N ILE A 30 -12.43 -10.61 -0.72
CA ILE A 30 -11.22 -10.48 0.08
C ILE A 30 -11.11 -11.73 0.96
N CYS A 31 -10.02 -12.48 0.80
CA CYS A 31 -9.75 -13.73 1.50
C CYS A 31 -8.76 -13.56 2.66
N GLY A 32 -8.11 -12.41 2.76
CA GLY A 32 -7.14 -12.14 3.82
C GLY A 32 -6.34 -10.89 3.54
N GLU A 33 -5.42 -10.60 4.42
CA GLU A 33 -4.51 -9.47 4.29
C GLU A 33 -3.10 -9.82 4.76
N THR A 34 -2.13 -9.05 4.29
CA THR A 34 -0.75 -9.13 4.76
C THR A 34 -0.10 -7.75 4.74
N TYR A 35 0.88 -7.55 5.59
CA TYR A 35 1.65 -6.32 5.67
C TYR A 35 3.09 -6.58 5.28
N LEU A 36 3.65 -5.71 4.46
CA LEU A 36 5.05 -5.77 4.05
C LEU A 36 5.76 -4.49 4.48
N ALA A 37 6.76 -4.63 5.35
CA ALA A 37 7.67 -3.54 5.67
C ALA A 37 8.54 -3.20 4.45
N ILE A 38 8.55 -1.94 4.05
CA ILE A 38 9.31 -1.44 2.90
C ILE A 38 10.62 -0.83 3.39
N HIS A 39 11.72 -1.45 3.01
CA HIS A 39 13.06 -0.97 3.32
C HIS A 39 13.83 -0.64 2.05
N HIS A 40 14.52 0.48 2.08
CA HIS A 40 15.34 0.96 0.98
C HIS A 40 16.82 0.68 1.20
N GLN A 41 17.44 0.04 0.21
CA GLN A 41 18.84 -0.33 0.21
C GLN A 41 19.59 0.51 -0.82
N LEU A 42 20.78 0.96 -0.48
CA LEU A 42 21.68 1.64 -1.42
C LEU A 42 22.65 0.63 -2.03
N GLY A 43 22.64 0.51 -3.34
CA GLY A 43 23.49 -0.42 -4.07
C GLY A 43 24.05 0.15 -5.35
N SER A 44 24.94 -0.58 -5.99
CA SER A 44 25.46 -0.29 -7.34
C SER A 44 25.90 -1.58 -8.02
N ALA A 45 25.87 -1.61 -9.35
CA ALA A 45 26.37 -2.75 -10.12
C ALA A 45 27.89 -2.91 -10.04
N LYS A 46 28.63 -1.83 -9.84
CA LYS A 46 30.10 -1.82 -9.71
C LYS A 46 30.50 -1.18 -8.39
N LYS A 47 31.49 -1.76 -7.73
CA LYS A 47 32.07 -1.19 -6.51
C LYS A 47 32.93 0.03 -6.83
N PHE A 48 32.71 1.12 -6.09
CA PHE A 48 33.54 2.34 -6.10
C PHE A 48 33.49 3.02 -4.73
N LYS A 49 34.26 4.06 -4.49
CA LYS A 49 34.18 4.82 -3.23
C LYS A 49 32.85 5.59 -3.20
N LEU A 50 32.11 5.50 -2.12
CA LEU A 50 30.78 6.15 -1.98
C LEU A 50 30.84 7.66 -2.27
N ALA A 51 31.90 8.33 -1.84
CA ALA A 51 32.14 9.75 -2.10
C ALA A 51 32.30 10.12 -3.59
N ASP A 52 32.61 9.13 -4.44
CA ASP A 52 32.78 9.34 -5.90
C ASP A 52 31.43 9.18 -6.65
N ALA A 53 30.32 8.95 -5.94
CA ALA A 53 29.03 8.82 -6.56
C ALA A 53 28.64 10.10 -7.31
N GLN A 54 28.24 9.95 -8.56
CA GLN A 54 27.81 11.05 -9.43
C GLN A 54 26.28 11.09 -9.56
N THR A 55 25.65 9.93 -9.55
CA THR A 55 24.21 9.79 -9.75
C THR A 55 23.62 8.80 -8.75
N ILE A 56 22.42 9.11 -8.28
CA ILE A 56 21.57 8.23 -7.47
C ILE A 56 20.24 8.06 -8.21
N ALA A 57 19.98 6.87 -8.69
CA ALA A 57 18.79 6.56 -9.48
C ALA A 57 17.77 5.77 -8.66
N SER A 58 16.50 6.13 -8.75
CA SER A 58 15.38 5.32 -8.28
C SER A 58 14.03 5.87 -8.76
N HIS A 59 12.94 5.16 -8.42
CA HIS A 59 11.61 5.71 -8.55
C HIS A 59 11.48 7.00 -7.70
N PRO A 60 10.76 8.04 -8.17
CA PRO A 60 10.63 9.33 -7.45
C PRO A 60 10.23 9.18 -6.00
N GLN A 61 9.31 8.27 -5.70
CA GLN A 61 8.86 7.96 -4.36
C GLN A 61 10.01 7.49 -3.45
N ALA A 62 10.84 6.55 -3.90
CA ALA A 62 11.97 6.05 -3.12
C ALA A 62 13.04 7.12 -2.90
N LEU A 63 13.28 7.99 -3.89
CA LEU A 63 14.16 9.16 -3.75
C LEU A 63 13.62 10.13 -2.69
N GLY A 64 12.30 10.38 -2.68
CA GLY A 64 11.66 11.23 -1.67
C GLY A 64 11.72 10.65 -0.27
N GLN A 65 11.46 9.35 -0.12
CA GLN A 65 11.48 8.64 1.17
C GLN A 65 12.88 8.51 1.79
N CYS A 66 13.95 8.75 1.01
CA CYS A 66 15.34 8.71 1.46
C CYS A 66 16.00 10.11 1.42
N SER A 67 15.25 11.18 1.23
CA SER A 67 15.79 12.49 0.91
C SER A 67 16.74 13.04 1.98
N LYS A 68 16.37 12.95 3.26
CA LYS A 68 17.17 13.44 4.38
C LYS A 68 18.49 12.67 4.50
N TRP A 69 18.41 11.35 4.38
CA TRP A 69 19.61 10.51 4.39
C TRP A 69 20.56 10.85 3.22
N LEU A 70 20.00 11.04 2.03
CA LEU A 70 20.77 11.40 0.82
C LEU A 70 21.41 12.79 0.94
N ASP A 71 20.70 13.78 1.49
CA ASP A 71 21.22 15.13 1.71
C ASP A 71 22.39 15.13 2.69
N ALA A 72 22.32 14.31 3.73
CA ALA A 72 23.36 14.22 4.73
C ALA A 72 24.62 13.46 4.25
N ASN A 73 24.46 12.41 3.42
CA ASN A 73 25.55 11.51 3.07
C ASN A 73 26.09 11.69 1.63
N LEU A 74 25.25 12.16 0.70
CA LEU A 74 25.56 12.28 -0.73
C LEU A 74 24.99 13.59 -1.33
N PRO A 75 25.28 14.76 -0.75
CA PRO A 75 24.65 16.03 -1.14
C PRO A 75 24.96 16.44 -2.59
N ASN A 76 26.12 16.01 -3.13
CA ASN A 76 26.57 16.42 -4.46
C ASN A 76 26.16 15.45 -5.58
N ALA A 77 25.60 14.29 -5.25
CA ALA A 77 25.17 13.32 -6.25
C ALA A 77 23.82 13.73 -6.88
N LYS A 78 23.77 13.73 -8.22
CA LYS A 78 22.54 14.01 -8.96
C LYS A 78 21.49 12.94 -8.66
N ARG A 79 20.24 13.35 -8.36
CA ARG A 79 19.10 12.44 -8.23
C ARG A 79 18.45 12.27 -9.59
N GLU A 80 18.32 11.03 -10.04
CA GLU A 80 17.75 10.67 -11.34
C GLU A 80 16.55 9.78 -11.16
N ALA A 81 15.37 10.28 -11.58
CA ALA A 81 14.12 9.54 -11.52
C ALA A 81 14.07 8.47 -12.61
N THR A 82 13.67 7.27 -12.23
CA THR A 82 13.41 6.14 -13.13
C THR A 82 11.97 5.65 -12.96
N SER A 83 11.43 4.93 -13.95
CA SER A 83 10.06 4.40 -13.90
C SER A 83 9.86 3.33 -12.81
N SER A 84 10.95 2.73 -12.33
CA SER A 84 10.93 1.71 -11.27
C SER A 84 12.30 1.55 -10.60
N THR A 85 12.31 1.00 -9.38
CA THR A 85 13.56 0.61 -8.70
C THR A 85 14.34 -0.46 -9.49
N ALA A 86 13.65 -1.30 -10.25
CA ALA A 86 14.29 -2.28 -11.14
C ALA A 86 15.03 -1.62 -12.31
N GLU A 87 14.47 -0.56 -12.88
CA GLU A 87 15.14 0.23 -13.91
C GLU A 87 16.37 0.94 -13.35
N ALA A 88 16.29 1.50 -12.13
CA ALA A 88 17.45 2.09 -11.46
C ALA A 88 18.59 1.09 -11.28
N ALA A 89 18.28 -0.17 -10.92
CA ALA A 89 19.29 -1.23 -10.86
C ALA A 89 19.96 -1.52 -12.22
N LYS A 90 19.19 -1.47 -13.31
CA LYS A 90 19.73 -1.62 -14.67
C LYS A 90 20.59 -0.42 -15.06
N LEU A 91 20.13 0.79 -14.73
CA LEU A 91 20.86 2.03 -15.00
C LEU A 91 22.25 2.03 -14.34
N SER A 92 22.34 1.54 -13.10
CA SER A 92 23.62 1.43 -12.39
C SER A 92 24.61 0.46 -13.06
N LYS A 93 24.16 -0.44 -13.96
CA LYS A 93 25.03 -1.30 -14.77
C LYS A 93 25.63 -0.58 -15.97
N SER A 94 24.85 0.29 -16.60
CA SER A 94 25.22 1.00 -17.83
C SER A 94 25.98 2.31 -17.56
N GLN A 95 25.68 2.98 -16.46
CA GLN A 95 26.31 4.26 -16.12
C GLN A 95 27.35 4.08 -15.00
N PRO A 96 28.59 4.58 -15.18
CA PRO A 96 29.62 4.53 -14.17
C PRO A 96 29.25 5.42 -12.98
N LYS A 97 29.73 5.06 -11.76
CA LYS A 97 29.55 5.83 -10.53
C LYS A 97 28.07 6.16 -10.20
N THR A 98 27.15 5.29 -10.65
CA THR A 98 25.72 5.39 -10.38
C THR A 98 25.32 4.43 -9.27
N LEU A 99 24.76 4.99 -8.21
CA LEU A 99 24.07 4.29 -7.14
C LEU A 99 22.59 4.10 -7.50
N CYS A 100 21.97 3.08 -6.92
CA CYS A 100 20.52 2.88 -7.03
C CYS A 100 19.90 2.60 -5.66
N ILE A 101 18.70 3.14 -5.42
CA ILE A 101 17.91 2.80 -4.26
C ILE A 101 16.93 1.70 -4.69
N VAL A 102 16.98 0.56 -4.00
CA VAL A 102 16.26 -0.66 -4.37
C VAL A 102 15.85 -1.44 -3.11
N SER A 103 15.03 -2.49 -3.26
CA SER A 103 14.74 -3.42 -2.17
C SER A 103 15.91 -4.40 -1.92
N SER A 104 15.92 -5.06 -0.75
CA SER A 104 16.89 -6.12 -0.44
C SER A 104 16.85 -7.27 -1.44
N LEU A 105 15.65 -7.62 -1.91
CA LEU A 105 15.47 -8.62 -2.96
C LEU A 105 16.15 -8.22 -4.28
N ALA A 106 16.05 -6.93 -4.64
CA ALA A 106 16.69 -6.42 -5.86
C ALA A 106 18.23 -6.42 -5.75
N ILE A 107 18.79 -6.10 -4.57
CA ILE A 107 20.23 -6.26 -4.31
C ILE A 107 20.70 -7.67 -4.69
N SER A 108 20.00 -8.70 -4.17
CA SER A 108 20.34 -10.10 -4.44
C SER A 108 20.09 -10.49 -5.89
N LYS A 109 18.91 -10.18 -6.43
CA LYS A 109 18.50 -10.54 -7.80
C LYS A 109 19.41 -9.95 -8.88
N TYR A 110 19.81 -8.69 -8.73
CA TYR A 110 20.67 -8.01 -9.69
C TYR A 110 22.17 -8.11 -9.37
N LYS A 111 22.53 -8.82 -8.28
CA LYS A 111 23.89 -9.01 -7.79
C LYS A 111 24.61 -7.67 -7.61
N LEU A 112 23.93 -6.73 -6.95
CA LEU A 112 24.47 -5.40 -6.72
C LEU A 112 25.45 -5.42 -5.53
N HIS A 113 26.49 -4.60 -5.61
CA HIS A 113 27.29 -4.26 -4.45
C HIS A 113 26.45 -3.42 -3.50
N HIS A 114 26.35 -3.85 -2.24
CA HIS A 114 25.52 -3.24 -1.22
C HIS A 114 26.34 -2.25 -0.40
N TYR A 115 25.89 -0.99 -0.31
CA TYR A 115 26.56 0.07 0.46
C TYR A 115 25.93 0.29 1.83
N HIS A 116 24.61 0.57 1.87
CA HIS A 116 23.88 0.86 3.10
C HIS A 116 22.51 0.21 3.11
N LYS A 117 22.08 -0.22 4.32
CA LYS A 117 20.77 -0.76 4.59
C LYS A 117 19.86 0.30 5.19
N ASN A 118 18.57 0.21 4.89
CA ASN A 118 17.51 0.96 5.56
C ASN A 118 17.81 2.46 5.58
N ILE A 119 17.97 3.02 4.37
CA ILE A 119 18.30 4.44 4.20
C ILE A 119 17.06 5.34 4.13
N GLU A 120 15.87 4.76 4.33
CA GLU A 120 14.61 5.50 4.42
C GLU A 120 14.60 6.45 5.62
N ASP A 121 14.01 7.62 5.45
CA ASP A 121 13.91 8.67 6.48
C ASP A 121 12.95 8.30 7.62
N SER A 122 11.99 7.39 7.35
CA SER A 122 11.04 6.86 8.32
C SER A 122 11.13 5.35 8.36
N SER A 123 11.36 4.79 9.54
CA SER A 123 11.36 3.33 9.77
C SER A 123 9.96 2.72 9.69
N PHE A 124 8.91 3.55 9.75
CA PHE A 124 7.51 3.13 9.68
C PHE A 124 6.99 3.28 8.25
N ASN A 125 7.39 2.37 7.37
CA ASN A 125 6.90 2.31 6.00
C ASN A 125 6.39 0.89 5.70
N ASN A 126 5.07 0.72 5.82
CA ASN A 126 4.41 -0.56 5.58
C ASN A 126 3.41 -0.42 4.43
N THR A 127 3.36 -1.42 3.58
CA THR A 127 2.30 -1.56 2.59
C THR A 127 1.37 -2.69 3.02
N ARG A 128 0.08 -2.39 3.12
CA ARG A 128 -0.98 -3.37 3.32
C ARG A 128 -1.41 -3.93 1.97
N PHE A 129 -1.45 -5.25 1.88
CA PHE A 129 -1.93 -5.98 0.71
C PHE A 129 -3.17 -6.78 1.09
N LEU A 130 -4.13 -6.81 0.19
CA LEU A 130 -5.26 -7.71 0.26
C LEU A 130 -4.97 -8.97 -0.56
N ILE A 131 -5.36 -10.11 0.00
CA ILE A 131 -5.40 -11.39 -0.72
C ILE A 131 -6.83 -11.54 -1.23
N ILE A 132 -6.97 -11.62 -2.54
CA ILE A 132 -8.27 -11.71 -3.22
C ILE A 132 -8.43 -13.07 -3.91
N GLY A 133 -9.65 -13.60 -3.92
CA GLY A 133 -9.94 -14.90 -4.56
C GLY A 133 -11.36 -15.38 -4.26
N ASN A 134 -11.79 -16.44 -4.94
CA ASN A 134 -13.12 -17.04 -4.76
C ASN A 134 -13.05 -18.25 -3.84
N ILE A 135 -12.78 -18.00 -2.56
CA ILE A 135 -12.86 -19.03 -1.51
C ILE A 135 -13.72 -18.52 -0.35
N GLU A 136 -14.39 -19.42 0.30
CA GLU A 136 -14.99 -19.18 1.60
C GLU A 136 -13.91 -19.25 2.67
N ILE A 137 -13.99 -18.34 3.62
CA ILE A 137 -13.01 -18.22 4.71
C ILE A 137 -13.73 -18.62 5.99
N ASP A 138 -13.15 -19.58 6.72
CA ASP A 138 -13.62 -19.94 8.04
C ASP A 138 -13.34 -18.82 9.04
N GLN A 139 -14.23 -18.68 10.02
CA GLN A 139 -14.08 -17.74 11.11
C GLN A 139 -12.82 -18.01 11.92
N THR A 140 -12.09 -16.95 12.25
CA THR A 140 -10.94 -16.96 13.14
C THR A 140 -11.20 -16.09 14.37
N LYS A 141 -10.20 -15.88 15.22
CA LYS A 141 -10.32 -14.96 16.38
C LYS A 141 -9.89 -13.53 16.05
N GLN A 142 -9.40 -13.28 14.83
CA GLN A 142 -8.87 -11.99 14.39
C GLN A 142 -9.37 -11.70 12.97
N ASP A 143 -10.69 -11.60 12.84
CA ASP A 143 -11.32 -11.38 11.56
C ASP A 143 -11.56 -9.89 11.30
N LYS A 144 -11.55 -9.54 10.02
CA LYS A 144 -11.97 -8.24 9.51
C LYS A 144 -13.04 -8.41 8.45
N THR A 145 -13.99 -7.48 8.43
CA THR A 145 -14.93 -7.37 7.32
C THR A 145 -14.75 -6.03 6.65
N SER A 146 -14.62 -6.06 5.33
CA SER A 146 -14.58 -4.86 4.50
C SER A 146 -15.94 -4.63 3.86
N PHE A 147 -16.47 -3.44 4.02
CA PHE A 147 -17.73 -3.00 3.46
C PHE A 147 -17.50 -1.98 2.36
N LEU A 148 -18.31 -2.08 1.32
CA LEU A 148 -18.53 -0.99 0.37
C LEU A 148 -19.98 -0.52 0.52
N ILE A 149 -20.15 0.70 1.02
CA ILE A 149 -21.48 1.28 1.27
C ILE A 149 -21.61 2.52 0.40
N GLN A 150 -22.62 2.54 -0.45
CA GLN A 150 -22.98 3.71 -1.24
C GLN A 150 -24.12 4.48 -0.57
N THR A 151 -24.02 5.79 -0.53
CA THR A 151 -25.06 6.68 -0.01
C THR A 151 -25.10 8.00 -0.76
N ASP A 152 -26.27 8.63 -0.77
CA ASP A 152 -26.43 10.00 -1.28
C ASP A 152 -25.65 10.99 -0.44
N ASN A 153 -25.16 12.04 -1.08
CA ASN A 153 -24.47 13.14 -0.42
C ASN A 153 -25.48 14.10 0.24
N GLN A 154 -25.96 13.71 1.43
CA GLN A 154 -26.92 14.50 2.21
C GLN A 154 -26.43 14.67 3.67
N PRO A 155 -26.85 15.74 4.36
CA PRO A 155 -26.57 15.89 5.79
C PRO A 155 -27.05 14.67 6.58
N GLY A 156 -26.13 14.10 7.40
CA GLY A 156 -26.44 12.95 8.25
C GLY A 156 -26.20 11.58 7.59
N SER A 157 -25.91 11.49 6.28
CA SER A 157 -25.69 10.20 5.61
C SER A 157 -24.58 9.36 6.24
N LEU A 158 -23.43 9.97 6.56
CA LEU A 158 -22.33 9.28 7.23
C LEU A 158 -22.72 8.79 8.63
N ILE A 159 -23.49 9.58 9.38
CA ILE A 159 -23.96 9.20 10.72
C ILE A 159 -24.84 7.93 10.64
N LYS A 160 -25.74 7.87 9.66
CA LYS A 160 -26.58 6.69 9.43
C LYS A 160 -25.79 5.42 9.13
N ILE A 161 -24.66 5.55 8.41
CA ILE A 161 -23.75 4.43 8.14
C ILE A 161 -23.05 3.98 9.44
N LEU A 162 -22.62 4.91 10.28
CA LEU A 162 -21.81 4.60 11.46
C LEU A 162 -22.65 4.14 12.67
N GLU A 163 -23.92 4.54 12.74
CA GLU A 163 -24.80 4.24 13.88
C GLU A 163 -24.96 2.72 14.15
N PRO A 164 -25.18 1.83 13.15
CA PRO A 164 -25.25 0.40 13.36
C PRO A 164 -24.00 -0.21 13.99
N PHE A 165 -22.81 0.24 13.57
CA PHE A 165 -21.54 -0.20 14.14
C PHE A 165 -21.40 0.23 15.60
N ASN A 166 -21.74 1.48 15.89
CA ASN A 166 -21.69 2.00 17.26
C ASN A 166 -22.67 1.26 18.20
N LYS A 167 -23.92 1.03 17.76
CA LYS A 167 -24.93 0.29 18.54
C LYS A 167 -24.46 -1.13 18.88
N ARG A 168 -23.75 -1.79 17.96
CA ARG A 168 -23.22 -3.15 18.14
C ARG A 168 -21.81 -3.17 18.76
N LYS A 169 -21.24 -2.01 19.10
CA LYS A 169 -19.89 -1.86 19.66
C LYS A 169 -18.79 -2.46 18.74
N ILE A 170 -19.01 -2.40 17.43
CA ILE A 170 -18.06 -2.87 16.42
C ILE A 170 -17.05 -1.76 16.17
N ASN A 171 -15.77 -2.06 16.34
CA ASN A 171 -14.69 -1.12 16.06
C ASN A 171 -14.41 -1.03 14.56
N LEU A 172 -14.22 0.20 14.07
CA LEU A 172 -13.84 0.48 12.70
C LEU A 172 -12.35 0.84 12.65
N GLU A 173 -11.58 0.10 11.88
CA GLU A 173 -10.13 0.34 11.72
C GLU A 173 -9.83 1.35 10.63
N ARG A 174 -10.73 1.41 9.62
CA ARG A 174 -10.52 2.27 8.46
C ARG A 174 -11.85 2.75 7.90
N ILE A 175 -11.85 4.01 7.48
CA ILE A 175 -12.93 4.62 6.70
C ILE A 175 -12.27 5.41 5.58
N GLU A 176 -12.61 5.10 4.35
CA GLU A 176 -12.19 5.84 3.16
C GLU A 176 -13.41 6.22 2.34
N THR A 177 -13.48 7.46 1.89
CA THR A 177 -14.62 7.93 1.08
C THR A 177 -14.18 8.35 -0.31
N ARG A 178 -15.02 8.04 -1.30
CA ARG A 178 -14.80 8.42 -2.69
C ARG A 178 -16.10 8.81 -3.38
N PRO A 179 -16.06 9.77 -4.30
CA PRO A 179 -17.19 10.00 -5.18
C PRO A 179 -17.59 8.72 -5.91
N SER A 180 -18.89 8.46 -5.99
CA SER A 180 -19.39 7.37 -6.83
C SER A 180 -19.12 7.67 -8.31
N ARG A 181 -18.82 6.63 -9.08
CA ARG A 181 -18.73 6.74 -10.55
C ARG A 181 -20.08 6.64 -11.23
N GLU A 182 -21.07 6.12 -10.52
CA GLU A 182 -22.42 5.87 -11.06
C GLU A 182 -23.35 7.07 -10.86
N SER A 183 -23.06 7.93 -9.87
CA SER A 183 -23.89 9.09 -9.55
C SER A 183 -23.06 10.27 -9.06
N LEU A 184 -23.29 11.46 -9.62
CA LEU A 184 -22.62 12.71 -9.22
C LEU A 184 -22.91 13.10 -7.77
N ASN A 185 -24.04 12.63 -7.21
CA ASN A 185 -24.49 12.99 -5.87
C ASN A 185 -24.33 11.86 -4.85
N ALA A 186 -23.62 10.77 -5.20
CA ALA A 186 -23.40 9.66 -4.29
C ALA A 186 -21.89 9.51 -3.94
N HIS A 187 -21.66 8.98 -2.74
CA HIS A 187 -20.32 8.64 -2.25
C HIS A 187 -20.25 7.17 -1.89
N ASN A 188 -19.13 6.56 -2.20
CA ASN A 188 -18.75 5.22 -1.80
C ASN A 188 -17.88 5.29 -0.55
N PHE A 189 -18.27 4.56 0.50
CA PHE A 189 -17.52 4.42 1.74
C PHE A 189 -16.95 3.01 1.80
N PHE A 190 -15.62 2.92 1.86
CA PHE A 190 -14.89 1.69 2.12
C PHE A 190 -14.60 1.65 3.61
N ILE A 191 -15.13 0.67 4.32
CA ILE A 191 -15.03 0.56 5.77
C ILE A 191 -14.47 -0.80 6.12
N ASP A 192 -13.41 -0.85 6.94
CA ASP A 192 -12.90 -2.08 7.51
C ASP A 192 -13.27 -2.14 9.00
N SER A 193 -13.91 -3.23 9.43
CA SER A 193 -14.28 -3.49 10.83
C SER A 193 -13.54 -4.70 11.39
N THR A 194 -13.36 -4.73 12.72
CA THR A 194 -12.68 -5.81 13.46
C THR A 194 -13.59 -6.97 13.83
N CYS A 195 -14.44 -7.43 12.92
CA CYS A 195 -15.29 -8.61 13.14
C CYS A 195 -15.57 -9.31 11.82
N LEU A 196 -15.86 -10.60 11.86
CA LEU A 196 -16.45 -11.32 10.74
C LEU A 196 -17.99 -11.23 10.86
N LEU A 197 -18.61 -10.57 9.89
CA LEU A 197 -20.07 -10.52 9.78
C LEU A 197 -20.51 -11.50 8.70
N TYR A 198 -21.33 -12.47 9.08
CA TYR A 198 -22.03 -13.31 8.13
C TYR A 198 -23.30 -12.59 7.67
N THR A 199 -23.64 -12.72 6.40
CA THR A 199 -24.89 -12.17 5.83
C THR A 199 -26.15 -12.79 6.44
N SER A 200 -26.02 -13.94 7.11
CA SER A 200 -27.12 -14.60 7.86
C SER A 200 -27.52 -13.85 9.13
N ASP A 201 -26.58 -13.15 9.78
CA ASP A 201 -26.87 -12.42 11.03
C ASP A 201 -27.68 -11.14 10.81
N ALA A 202 -27.76 -10.68 9.56
CA ALA A 202 -28.56 -9.50 9.20
C ALA A 202 -30.04 -9.80 8.96
N ALA A 203 -30.42 -11.09 8.79
CA ALA A 203 -31.79 -11.51 8.48
C ALA A 203 -32.62 -11.86 9.74
N ASP A 204 -31.99 -12.14 10.89
CA ASP A 204 -32.63 -12.61 12.09
C ASP A 204 -33.14 -11.49 13.03
N GLU A 205 -32.88 -10.22 12.75
CA GLU A 205 -33.27 -9.09 13.61
C GLU A 205 -34.55 -8.34 13.15
N GLU A 206 -35.20 -8.71 12.04
CA GLU A 206 -36.45 -8.07 11.63
C GLU A 206 -37.73 -8.67 12.28
N ASP A 207 -37.62 -9.74 13.07
CA ASP A 207 -38.75 -10.44 13.71
C ASP A 207 -38.72 -10.38 15.25
N SER A 208 -38.32 -9.26 15.86
CA SER A 208 -38.44 -9.10 17.33
C SER A 208 -39.00 -7.76 17.72
#